data_7a33ace86a7f27b4627ad3c21907f699
#
_entry.id   7a33ace86a7f27b4627ad3c21907f699
#
_cell.length_a   1.000
_cell.length_b   1.000
_cell.length_c   1.000
_cell.angle_alpha   90.00
_cell.angle_beta   90.00
_cell.angle_gamma   90.00
#
_symmetry.space_group_name_H-M   'P 1'
#
loop_
_entity.id
_entity.type
_entity.pdbx_description
1 polymer ?
#
loop_
_entity_poly.entity_id
_entity_poly.type
_entity_poly.pdbx_seq_one_letter_code
_entity_poly.pdbx_strand_id
1 'polypeptide(L)'
;EMGRDIKGFMLQPVGPEALGWFKEPINSMADFRKYKFRTPPGIPGQTYKDIGVASVAMGGGDILPALEAGTIDAAEWCCPKPDMTFGFQKVLKHYYLQGLHQVVVNADFYITGSKYNKMSALEKKALEVAANASLSKSMSYRIYENGKALHTLTTKHGVILHDTPADYFPAYMAAAKAALEKNAAKNPFFAKVWQSQKDFADIAVPFWSGSQMSNAKLGMAHA
;
A
#
# COMPACT_ATOMS: atom_id res chain seq x y z
N GLU A 1 10.70 -19.12 12.97
CA GLU A 1 11.59 -19.62 11.91
C GLU A 1 12.69 -18.61 11.52
N MET A 2 12.52 -17.31 11.79
CA MET A 2 13.54 -16.28 11.50
C MET A 2 14.63 -16.15 12.57
N GLY A 3 14.59 -16.91 13.65
CA GLY A 3 15.58 -16.88 14.74
C GLY A 3 15.70 -15.52 15.46
N ARG A 4 14.65 -14.68 15.40
CA ARG A 4 14.65 -13.37 16.03
C ARG A 4 13.91 -13.41 17.36
N ASP A 5 14.45 -12.74 18.39
CA ASP A 5 13.81 -12.56 19.70
C ASP A 5 12.73 -11.47 19.64
N ILE A 6 11.65 -11.75 18.91
CA ILE A 6 10.57 -10.80 18.63
C ILE A 6 9.21 -11.46 18.81
N LYS A 7 8.29 -10.77 19.49
CA LYS A 7 6.85 -11.03 19.47
C LYS A 7 6.16 -9.90 18.71
N GLY A 8 5.41 -10.24 17.66
CA GLY A 8 4.66 -9.30 16.86
C GLY A 8 3.16 -9.34 17.13
N PHE A 9 2.50 -8.20 16.94
CA PHE A 9 1.06 -8.02 16.96
C PHE A 9 0.66 -7.17 15.77
N MET A 10 -0.35 -7.58 15.02
CA MET A 10 -0.96 -6.77 13.98
C MET A 10 -1.76 -5.66 14.63
N LEU A 11 -1.54 -4.39 14.23
CA LEU A 11 -2.24 -3.26 14.82
C LEU A 11 -3.13 -2.51 13.83
N GLN A 12 -2.63 -2.29 12.62
CA GLN A 12 -3.22 -1.30 11.75
C GLN A 12 -3.14 -1.74 10.29
N PRO A 13 -4.21 -2.35 9.76
CA PRO A 13 -4.29 -2.61 8.33
C PRO A 13 -4.38 -1.28 7.56
N VAL A 14 -3.56 -1.16 6.54
CA VAL A 14 -3.47 -0.01 5.63
C VAL A 14 -3.76 -0.51 4.23
N GLY A 15 -4.42 0.28 3.43
CA GLY A 15 -4.65 0.00 2.03
C GLY A 15 -6.14 -0.05 1.66
N PRO A 16 -6.42 -0.22 0.38
CA PRO A 16 -5.42 -0.24 -0.71
C PRO A 16 -4.67 1.09 -0.80
N GLU A 17 -3.36 1.01 -1.08
CA GLU A 17 -2.57 2.21 -1.34
C GLU A 17 -2.81 2.74 -2.75
N ALA A 18 -2.75 4.06 -2.88
CA ALA A 18 -2.89 4.74 -4.16
C ALA A 18 -1.71 4.43 -5.08
N LEU A 19 -1.92 4.40 -6.41
CA LEU A 19 -0.80 4.34 -7.35
C LEU A 19 0.16 5.50 -7.10
N GLY A 20 -0.37 6.70 -6.83
CA GLY A 20 0.43 7.83 -6.38
C GLY A 20 0.12 9.14 -7.10
N TRP A 21 1.05 10.07 -6.96
CA TRP A 21 1.00 11.45 -7.38
C TRP A 21 1.98 11.72 -8.51
N PHE A 22 1.53 12.47 -9.52
CA PHE A 22 2.31 12.78 -10.71
C PHE A 22 2.30 14.28 -11.01
N LYS A 23 3.39 14.75 -11.63
CA LYS A 23 3.54 16.15 -12.05
C LYS A 23 2.58 16.49 -13.19
N GLU A 24 2.45 15.60 -14.17
CA GLU A 24 1.53 15.68 -15.29
C GLU A 24 0.72 14.38 -15.37
N PRO A 25 -0.42 14.36 -16.06
CA PRO A 25 -1.22 13.15 -16.16
C PRO A 25 -0.50 12.05 -16.96
N ILE A 26 -0.72 10.81 -16.56
CA ILE A 26 -0.31 9.61 -17.28
C ILE A 26 -1.53 8.93 -17.89
N ASN A 27 -1.47 8.58 -19.16
CA ASN A 27 -2.56 7.92 -19.88
C ASN A 27 -2.19 6.49 -20.30
N SER A 28 -0.93 6.10 -20.10
CA SER A 28 -0.39 4.79 -20.47
C SER A 28 0.84 4.44 -19.64
N MET A 29 1.25 3.18 -19.67
CA MET A 29 2.55 2.75 -19.16
C MET A 29 3.73 3.43 -19.87
N ALA A 30 3.57 3.82 -21.13
CA ALA A 30 4.60 4.57 -21.85
C ALA A 30 4.81 5.96 -21.24
N ASP A 31 3.74 6.62 -20.80
CA ASP A 31 3.85 7.88 -20.06
C ASP A 31 4.47 7.66 -18.69
N PHE A 32 4.01 6.66 -17.95
CA PHE A 32 4.54 6.36 -16.61
C PHE A 32 6.05 6.12 -16.61
N ARG A 33 6.59 5.45 -17.63
CA ARG A 33 8.04 5.18 -17.76
C ARG A 33 8.90 6.43 -17.92
N LYS A 34 8.32 7.58 -18.23
CA LYS A 34 9.05 8.86 -18.36
C LYS A 34 9.40 9.48 -17.01
N TYR A 35 8.78 9.01 -15.92
CA TYR A 35 8.92 9.60 -14.58
C TYR A 35 9.96 8.89 -13.72
N LYS A 36 10.70 9.68 -12.95
CA LYS A 36 11.43 9.18 -11.78
C LYS A 36 10.44 9.08 -10.63
N PHE A 37 10.06 7.86 -10.34
CA PHE A 37 8.97 7.54 -9.42
C PHE A 37 9.50 7.02 -8.08
N ARG A 38 9.11 7.65 -6.99
CA ARG A 38 9.39 7.12 -5.66
C ARG A 38 8.49 5.94 -5.37
N THR A 39 9.09 4.85 -4.92
CA THR A 39 8.40 3.61 -4.54
C THR A 39 8.84 3.12 -3.17
N PRO A 40 8.08 2.23 -2.51
CA PRO A 40 8.60 1.51 -1.35
C PRO A 40 9.75 0.58 -1.76
N PRO A 41 10.65 0.24 -0.83
CA PRO A 41 11.72 -0.72 -1.10
C PRO A 41 11.17 -2.16 -1.25
N GLY A 42 12.04 -3.09 -1.66
CA GLY A 42 11.72 -4.51 -1.75
C GLY A 42 11.03 -4.91 -3.05
N ILE A 43 10.13 -5.88 -2.98
CA ILE A 43 9.46 -6.45 -4.16
C ILE A 43 8.68 -5.40 -4.96
N PRO A 44 7.90 -4.49 -4.35
CA PRO A 44 7.20 -3.47 -5.13
C PRO A 44 8.14 -2.59 -5.95
N GLY A 45 9.21 -2.08 -5.35
CA GLY A 45 10.20 -1.27 -6.06
C GLY A 45 10.91 -2.03 -7.17
N GLN A 46 11.21 -3.32 -6.97
CA GLN A 46 11.76 -4.16 -8.01
C GLN A 46 10.76 -4.39 -9.15
N THR A 47 9.49 -4.63 -8.83
CA THR A 47 8.43 -4.81 -9.83
C THR A 47 8.29 -3.58 -10.73
N TYR A 48 8.34 -2.37 -10.17
CA TYR A 48 8.32 -1.14 -10.98
C TYR A 48 9.52 -1.05 -11.92
N LYS A 49 10.73 -1.42 -11.47
CA LYS A 49 11.91 -1.49 -12.34
C LYS A 49 11.74 -2.51 -13.46
N ASP A 50 11.19 -3.66 -13.14
CA ASP A 50 11.00 -4.76 -14.10
C ASP A 50 9.99 -4.39 -15.22
N ILE A 51 9.05 -3.47 -14.95
CA ILE A 51 8.15 -2.91 -15.97
C ILE A 51 8.69 -1.63 -16.63
N GLY A 52 9.94 -1.26 -16.36
CA GLY A 52 10.63 -0.17 -17.02
C GLY A 52 10.43 1.23 -16.40
N VAL A 53 9.87 1.32 -15.19
CA VAL A 53 9.73 2.59 -14.47
C VAL A 53 11.04 2.91 -13.74
N ALA A 54 11.53 4.14 -13.85
CA ALA A 54 12.70 4.61 -13.10
C ALA A 54 12.36 4.80 -11.62
N SER A 55 12.30 3.69 -10.87
CA SER A 55 11.87 3.69 -9.47
C SER A 55 13.04 3.91 -8.50
N VAL A 56 12.82 4.75 -7.50
CA VAL A 56 13.78 5.10 -6.44
C VAL A 56 13.12 4.88 -5.08
N ALA A 57 13.76 4.11 -4.22
CA ALA A 57 13.29 3.93 -2.84
C ALA A 57 13.89 5.02 -1.93
N MET A 58 13.04 5.69 -1.15
CA MET A 58 13.47 6.66 -0.14
C MET A 58 12.48 6.73 1.02
N GLY A 59 12.95 7.20 2.17
CA GLY A 59 12.13 7.41 3.37
C GLY A 59 11.07 8.49 3.18
N GLY A 60 9.96 8.41 3.94
CA GLY A 60 8.85 9.35 3.81
C GLY A 60 9.25 10.82 4.01
N GLY A 61 10.15 11.09 4.95
CA GLY A 61 10.64 12.45 5.22
C GLY A 61 11.42 13.08 4.07
N ASP A 62 11.97 12.28 3.15
CA ASP A 62 12.79 12.74 2.03
C ASP A 62 11.97 12.99 0.75
N ILE A 63 10.72 12.51 0.69
CA ILE A 63 9.91 12.54 -0.53
C ILE A 63 9.57 13.97 -0.95
N LEU A 64 8.99 14.76 -0.04
CA LEU A 64 8.56 16.12 -0.37
C LEU A 64 9.77 17.01 -0.76
N PRO A 65 10.88 17.02 -0.03
CA PRO A 65 12.10 17.71 -0.47
C PRO A 65 12.61 17.27 -1.85
N ALA A 66 12.55 15.98 -2.15
CA ALA A 66 12.97 15.45 -3.44
C ALA A 66 12.04 15.88 -4.61
N LEU A 67 10.72 15.96 -4.36
CA LEU A 67 9.76 16.51 -5.30
C LEU A 67 9.98 18.00 -5.55
N GLU A 68 10.19 18.78 -4.48
CA GLU A 68 10.45 20.23 -4.56
C GLU A 68 11.74 20.53 -5.31
N ALA A 69 12.78 19.71 -5.09
CA ALA A 69 14.07 19.84 -5.79
C ALA A 69 14.04 19.29 -7.23
N GLY A 70 12.98 18.62 -7.66
CA GLY A 70 12.87 17.98 -8.97
C GLY A 70 13.80 16.78 -9.16
N THR A 71 14.29 16.16 -8.09
CA THR A 71 15.07 14.92 -8.16
C THR A 71 14.25 13.70 -8.43
N ILE A 72 12.94 13.77 -8.10
CA ILE A 72 11.88 12.86 -8.51
C ILE A 72 10.69 13.65 -9.07
N ASP A 73 9.90 13.05 -9.95
CA ASP A 73 8.80 13.70 -10.66
C ASP A 73 7.42 13.18 -10.21
N ALA A 74 7.41 12.05 -9.53
CA ALA A 74 6.22 11.38 -9.06
C ALA A 74 6.53 10.54 -7.81
N ALA A 75 5.53 10.32 -6.98
CA ALA A 75 5.70 9.55 -5.74
C ALA A 75 4.40 8.86 -5.32
N GLU A 76 4.53 7.68 -4.76
CA GLU A 76 3.52 7.08 -3.91
C GLU A 76 3.96 7.16 -2.43
N TRP A 77 2.99 7.10 -1.53
CA TRP A 77 3.26 6.93 -0.11
C TRP A 77 2.25 6.01 0.55
N CYS A 78 0.96 6.33 0.46
CA CYS A 78 -0.08 5.50 1.05
C CYS A 78 -1.47 5.75 0.44
N CYS A 79 -2.16 6.75 0.98
CA CYS A 79 -3.56 7.00 0.69
C CYS A 79 -3.92 8.46 1.05
N PRO A 80 -5.10 8.99 0.70
CA PRO A 80 -5.38 10.42 0.74
C PRO A 80 -4.99 11.14 2.04
N LYS A 81 -5.28 10.57 3.21
CA LYS A 81 -5.01 11.23 4.49
C LYS A 81 -3.52 11.35 4.82
N PRO A 82 -2.72 10.27 4.82
CA PRO A 82 -1.27 10.38 4.99
C PRO A 82 -0.60 11.26 3.95
N ASP A 83 -0.95 11.10 2.66
CA ASP A 83 -0.36 11.84 1.55
C ASP A 83 -0.61 13.35 1.71
N MET A 84 -1.83 13.74 2.06
CA MET A 84 -2.16 15.14 2.37
C MET A 84 -1.36 15.67 3.56
N THR A 85 -1.13 14.84 4.58
CA THR A 85 -0.33 15.23 5.76
C THR A 85 1.13 15.47 5.41
N PHE A 86 1.69 14.70 4.48
CA PHE A 86 3.03 14.93 3.93
C PHE A 86 3.11 16.17 3.03
N GLY A 87 1.99 16.65 2.50
CA GLY A 87 1.93 17.88 1.74
C GLY A 87 2.11 17.71 0.23
N PHE A 88 1.94 16.51 -0.32
CA PHE A 88 2.13 16.24 -1.75
C PHE A 88 1.28 17.13 -2.65
N GLN A 89 0.07 17.49 -2.23
CA GLN A 89 -0.83 18.41 -2.94
C GLN A 89 -0.27 19.82 -3.13
N LYS A 90 0.81 20.19 -2.44
CA LYS A 90 1.47 21.48 -2.61
C LYS A 90 2.28 21.54 -3.90
N VAL A 91 2.84 20.39 -4.31
CA VAL A 91 3.77 20.27 -5.44
C VAL A 91 3.24 19.46 -6.62
N LEU A 92 2.31 18.52 -6.36
CA LEU A 92 1.71 17.64 -7.36
C LEU A 92 0.19 17.78 -7.37
N LYS A 93 -0.43 17.60 -8.56
CA LYS A 93 -1.89 17.78 -8.71
C LYS A 93 -2.62 16.57 -9.30
N HIS A 94 -1.92 15.66 -9.96
CA HIS A 94 -2.53 14.49 -10.60
C HIS A 94 -2.40 13.29 -9.67
N TYR A 95 -3.55 12.75 -9.24
CA TYR A 95 -3.62 11.69 -8.24
C TYR A 95 -4.39 10.48 -8.78
N TYR A 96 -3.82 9.30 -8.58
CA TYR A 96 -4.32 8.01 -9.05
C TYR A 96 -4.55 7.08 -7.85
N LEU A 97 -5.80 6.70 -7.58
CA LEU A 97 -6.14 5.89 -6.40
C LEU A 97 -5.88 4.39 -6.59
N GLN A 98 -5.93 3.89 -7.84
CA GLN A 98 -5.87 2.46 -8.10
C GLN A 98 -4.42 1.99 -8.27
N GLY A 99 -3.78 1.59 -7.18
CA GLY A 99 -2.47 0.94 -7.17
C GLY A 99 -2.56 -0.56 -6.89
N LEU A 100 -1.52 -1.32 -7.27
CA LEU A 100 -1.41 -2.76 -6.99
C LEU A 100 -0.20 -3.11 -6.12
N HIS A 101 0.68 -2.16 -5.86
CA HIS A 101 1.96 -2.43 -5.19
C HIS A 101 1.81 -2.82 -3.71
N GLN A 102 0.80 -2.27 -3.04
CA GLN A 102 0.47 -2.55 -1.65
C GLN A 102 -1.05 -2.51 -1.44
N VAL A 103 -1.74 -3.53 -1.90
CA VAL A 103 -3.20 -3.65 -1.78
C VAL A 103 -3.62 -3.75 -0.31
N VAL A 104 -2.81 -4.41 0.50
CA VAL A 104 -2.90 -4.45 1.97
C VAL A 104 -1.51 -4.39 2.56
N VAL A 105 -1.30 -3.46 3.48
CA VAL A 105 -0.14 -3.39 4.36
C VAL A 105 -0.64 -3.43 5.79
N ASN A 106 0.10 -4.01 6.69
CA ASN A 106 -0.22 -3.95 8.11
C ASN A 106 0.94 -3.30 8.87
N ALA A 107 0.65 -2.25 9.63
CA ALA A 107 1.59 -1.73 10.59
C ALA A 107 1.53 -2.59 11.86
N ASP A 108 2.66 -3.20 12.19
CA ASP A 108 2.78 -4.10 13.32
C ASP A 108 3.43 -3.44 14.53
N PHE A 109 3.09 -3.92 15.71
CA PHE A 109 3.81 -3.65 16.93
C PHE A 109 4.74 -4.81 17.27
N TYR A 110 6.00 -4.51 17.51
CA TYR A 110 6.99 -5.50 17.88
C TYR A 110 7.52 -5.24 19.29
N ILE A 111 7.61 -6.29 20.09
CA ILE A 111 8.23 -6.30 21.40
C ILE A 111 9.31 -7.37 21.45
N THR A 112 10.40 -7.12 22.17
CA THR A 112 11.43 -8.13 22.42
C THR A 112 10.81 -9.36 23.08
N GLY A 113 11.01 -10.54 22.52
CA GLY A 113 10.40 -11.79 23.00
C GLY A 113 10.74 -12.09 24.45
N SER A 114 12.00 -11.85 24.85
CA SER A 114 12.44 -12.00 26.25
C SER A 114 11.73 -11.06 27.23
N LYS A 115 11.36 -9.84 26.80
CA LYS A 115 10.50 -8.93 27.57
C LYS A 115 9.07 -9.44 27.65
N TYR A 116 8.51 -9.82 26.50
CA TYR A 116 7.17 -10.38 26.42
C TYR A 116 7.01 -11.62 27.32
N ASN A 117 8.00 -12.52 27.32
CA ASN A 117 7.96 -13.75 28.11
C ASN A 117 7.91 -13.50 29.63
N LYS A 118 8.50 -12.39 30.10
CA LYS A 118 8.49 -11.98 31.52
C LYS A 118 7.17 -11.33 31.94
N MET A 119 6.28 -10.96 31.02
CA MET A 119 4.98 -10.38 31.33
C MET A 119 4.07 -11.42 31.98
N SER A 120 3.20 -10.96 32.87
CA SER A 120 2.12 -11.74 33.44
C SER A 120 1.12 -12.17 32.38
N ALA A 121 0.30 -13.16 32.68
CA ALA A 121 -0.78 -13.61 31.80
C ALA A 121 -1.77 -12.48 31.48
N LEU A 122 -2.05 -11.61 32.46
CA LEU A 122 -2.95 -10.47 32.29
C LEU A 122 -2.37 -9.44 31.31
N GLU A 123 -1.10 -9.07 31.42
CA GLU A 123 -0.43 -8.14 30.52
C GLU A 123 -0.38 -8.68 29.09
N LYS A 124 -0.05 -9.96 28.92
CA LYS A 124 -0.08 -10.63 27.60
C LYS A 124 -1.46 -10.58 26.96
N LYS A 125 -2.50 -10.87 27.76
CA LYS A 125 -3.89 -10.82 27.29
C LYS A 125 -4.34 -9.41 26.97
N ALA A 126 -3.94 -8.42 27.76
CA ALA A 126 -4.23 -7.02 27.49
C ALA A 126 -3.63 -6.54 26.16
N LEU A 127 -2.37 -6.91 25.85
CA LEU A 127 -1.74 -6.61 24.57
C LEU A 127 -2.49 -7.24 23.40
N GLU A 128 -2.89 -8.51 23.51
CA GLU A 128 -3.66 -9.21 22.49
C GLU A 128 -5.00 -8.53 22.22
N VAL A 129 -5.74 -8.21 23.28
CA VAL A 129 -7.05 -7.54 23.16
C VAL A 129 -6.90 -6.13 22.57
N ALA A 130 -5.90 -5.38 23.01
CA ALA A 130 -5.63 -4.05 22.49
C ALA A 130 -5.25 -4.07 21.01
N ALA A 131 -4.44 -5.03 20.59
CA ALA A 131 -4.08 -5.22 19.17
C ALA A 131 -5.31 -5.54 18.31
N ASN A 132 -6.15 -6.47 18.73
CA ASN A 132 -7.38 -6.83 18.03
C ASN A 132 -8.37 -5.65 17.94
N ALA A 133 -8.52 -4.89 19.04
CA ALA A 133 -9.34 -3.67 19.05
C ALA A 133 -8.78 -2.60 18.08
N SER A 134 -7.46 -2.46 18.05
CA SER A 134 -6.77 -1.53 17.13
C SER A 134 -7.02 -1.88 15.66
N LEU A 135 -6.95 -3.17 15.30
CA LEU A 135 -7.25 -3.65 13.92
C LEU A 135 -8.62 -3.17 13.45
N SER A 136 -9.66 -3.46 14.23
CA SER A 136 -11.04 -3.12 13.87
C SER A 136 -11.27 -1.61 13.81
N LYS A 137 -10.78 -0.88 14.82
CA LYS A 137 -10.93 0.57 14.92
C LYS A 137 -10.18 1.31 13.80
N SER A 138 -8.95 0.91 13.53
CA SER A 138 -8.11 1.57 12.52
C SER A 138 -8.67 1.40 11.12
N MET A 139 -9.24 0.24 10.79
CA MET A 139 -9.84 -0.02 9.48
C MET A 139 -11.03 0.92 9.22
N SER A 140 -11.97 1.02 10.17
CA SER A 140 -13.13 1.92 10.05
C SER A 140 -12.72 3.39 10.01
N TYR A 141 -11.78 3.80 10.87
CA TYR A 141 -11.26 5.15 10.93
C TYR A 141 -10.59 5.58 9.63
N ARG A 142 -9.81 4.69 9.01
CA ARG A 142 -9.13 4.97 7.75
C ARG A 142 -10.07 5.20 6.58
N ILE A 143 -11.15 4.42 6.48
CA ILE A 143 -12.15 4.63 5.42
C ILE A 143 -12.71 6.05 5.53
N TYR A 144 -13.12 6.46 6.72
CA TYR A 144 -13.68 7.79 6.97
C TYR A 144 -12.68 8.93 6.74
N GLU A 145 -11.47 8.84 7.31
CA GLU A 145 -10.47 9.90 7.21
C GLU A 145 -9.89 10.02 5.79
N ASN A 146 -9.73 8.92 5.06
CA ASN A 146 -9.32 8.99 3.67
C ASN A 146 -10.39 9.61 2.78
N GLY A 147 -11.67 9.30 3.02
CA GLY A 147 -12.79 9.94 2.31
C GLY A 147 -12.81 11.45 2.53
N LYS A 148 -12.68 11.92 3.79
CA LYS A 148 -12.59 13.34 4.13
C LYS A 148 -11.38 14.02 3.49
N ALA A 149 -10.23 13.38 3.54
CA ALA A 149 -9.00 13.91 2.95
C ALA A 149 -9.13 14.02 1.43
N LEU A 150 -9.65 13.00 0.76
CA LEU A 150 -9.90 13.01 -0.68
C LEU A 150 -10.83 14.16 -1.09
N HIS A 151 -11.94 14.32 -0.39
CA HIS A 151 -12.84 15.46 -0.60
C HIS A 151 -12.12 16.80 -0.43
N THR A 152 -11.30 16.94 0.60
CA THR A 152 -10.51 18.17 0.83
C THR A 152 -9.49 18.40 -0.29
N LEU A 153 -8.78 17.37 -0.72
CA LEU A 153 -7.79 17.44 -1.80
C LEU A 153 -8.42 17.93 -3.11
N THR A 154 -9.58 17.39 -3.46
CA THR A 154 -10.27 17.76 -4.73
C THR A 154 -10.96 19.12 -4.66
N THR A 155 -11.61 19.46 -3.53
CA THR A 155 -12.40 20.69 -3.44
C THR A 155 -11.61 21.92 -3.01
N LYS A 156 -10.52 21.75 -2.23
CA LYS A 156 -9.77 22.90 -1.66
C LYS A 156 -8.34 23.02 -2.18
N HIS A 157 -7.74 21.93 -2.67
CA HIS A 157 -6.34 21.93 -3.11
C HIS A 157 -6.16 21.77 -4.62
N GLY A 158 -7.26 21.71 -5.39
CA GLY A 158 -7.23 21.59 -6.84
C GLY A 158 -6.58 20.30 -7.35
N VAL A 159 -6.67 19.23 -6.55
CA VAL A 159 -6.18 17.91 -6.95
C VAL A 159 -7.15 17.30 -7.96
N ILE A 160 -6.62 16.77 -9.04
CA ILE A 160 -7.36 16.13 -10.12
C ILE A 160 -7.20 14.62 -9.96
N LEU A 161 -8.33 13.92 -9.78
CA LEU A 161 -8.35 12.47 -9.75
C LEU A 161 -8.36 11.91 -11.16
N HIS A 162 -7.61 10.87 -11.35
CA HIS A 162 -7.55 10.13 -12.61
C HIS A 162 -7.76 8.64 -12.38
N ASP A 163 -8.26 7.96 -13.40
CA ASP A 163 -8.21 6.51 -13.46
C ASP A 163 -6.81 6.07 -13.85
N THR A 164 -6.34 5.02 -13.20
CA THR A 164 -5.05 4.41 -13.55
C THR A 164 -5.11 3.82 -14.95
N PRO A 165 -4.09 4.05 -15.81
CA PRO A 165 -4.05 3.51 -17.15
C PRO A 165 -4.28 1.99 -17.17
N ALA A 166 -5.17 1.53 -18.03
CA ALA A 166 -5.61 0.13 -18.06
C ALA A 166 -4.47 -0.87 -18.32
N ASP A 167 -3.44 -0.44 -19.07
CA ASP A 167 -2.26 -1.24 -19.38
C ASP A 167 -1.28 -1.39 -18.18
N TYR A 168 -1.45 -0.60 -17.12
CA TYR A 168 -0.70 -0.75 -15.87
C TYR A 168 -0.99 -2.10 -15.19
N PHE A 169 -2.27 -2.48 -15.08
CA PHE A 169 -2.66 -3.63 -14.29
C PHE A 169 -2.06 -4.95 -14.79
N PRO A 170 -2.19 -5.34 -16.07
CA PRO A 170 -1.58 -6.57 -16.55
C PRO A 170 -0.04 -6.52 -16.52
N ALA A 171 0.57 -5.37 -16.79
CA ALA A 171 2.02 -5.22 -16.75
C ALA A 171 2.55 -5.42 -15.33
N TYR A 172 1.95 -4.74 -14.34
CA TYR A 172 2.35 -4.87 -12.94
C TYR A 172 2.12 -6.28 -12.40
N MET A 173 0.96 -6.88 -12.66
CA MET A 173 0.62 -8.23 -12.19
C MET A 173 1.58 -9.28 -12.71
N ALA A 174 1.93 -9.24 -13.99
CA ALA A 174 2.88 -10.18 -14.58
C ALA A 174 4.27 -10.06 -13.95
N ALA A 175 4.78 -8.85 -13.78
CA ALA A 175 6.08 -8.61 -13.17
C ALA A 175 6.11 -8.96 -11.67
N ALA A 176 5.05 -8.61 -10.93
CA ALA A 176 4.94 -8.96 -9.51
C ALA A 176 4.92 -10.48 -9.31
N LYS A 177 4.15 -11.22 -10.12
CA LYS A 177 4.14 -12.68 -10.09
C LYS A 177 5.52 -13.27 -10.34
N ALA A 178 6.21 -12.79 -11.37
CA ALA A 178 7.57 -13.24 -11.69
C ALA A 178 8.56 -12.96 -10.55
N ALA A 179 8.46 -11.77 -9.92
CA ALA A 179 9.30 -11.41 -8.78
C ALA A 179 9.03 -12.32 -7.56
N LEU A 180 7.77 -12.63 -7.26
CA LEU A 180 7.38 -13.52 -6.17
C LEU A 180 7.87 -14.95 -6.41
N GLU A 181 7.69 -15.48 -7.60
CA GLU A 181 8.18 -16.82 -8.00
C GLU A 181 9.70 -16.92 -7.91
N LYS A 182 10.41 -15.89 -8.38
CA LYS A 182 11.88 -15.81 -8.28
C LYS A 182 12.37 -15.83 -6.82
N ASN A 183 11.67 -15.13 -5.92
CA ASN A 183 12.02 -15.14 -4.51
C ASN A 183 11.67 -16.48 -3.84
N ALA A 184 10.54 -17.08 -4.20
CA ALA A 184 10.15 -18.41 -3.72
C ALA A 184 11.17 -19.50 -4.11
N ALA A 185 11.68 -19.45 -5.33
CA ALA A 185 12.71 -20.39 -5.80
C ALA A 185 14.03 -20.29 -5.02
N LYS A 186 14.33 -19.13 -4.42
CA LYS A 186 15.59 -18.88 -3.70
C LYS A 186 15.49 -19.10 -2.19
N ASN A 187 14.30 -19.03 -1.63
CA ASN A 187 14.09 -19.07 -0.20
C ASN A 187 12.93 -20.00 0.17
N PRO A 188 13.20 -21.17 0.77
CA PRO A 188 12.15 -22.13 1.13
C PRO A 188 11.11 -21.59 2.10
N PHE A 189 11.49 -20.71 3.02
CA PHE A 189 10.53 -20.08 3.93
C PHE A 189 9.62 -19.10 3.17
N PHE A 190 10.18 -18.31 2.27
CA PHE A 190 9.38 -17.45 1.39
C PHE A 190 8.39 -18.27 0.54
N ALA A 191 8.85 -19.39 -0.03
CA ALA A 191 8.01 -20.30 -0.81
C ALA A 191 6.81 -20.82 0.02
N LYS A 192 7.07 -21.24 1.26
CA LYS A 192 6.02 -21.68 2.20
C LYS A 192 4.98 -20.58 2.47
N VAL A 193 5.44 -19.35 2.75
CA VAL A 193 4.54 -18.21 2.99
C VAL A 193 3.74 -17.88 1.72
N TRP A 194 4.41 -17.82 0.58
CA TRP A 194 3.76 -17.55 -0.70
C TRP A 194 2.71 -18.60 -1.07
N GLN A 195 2.99 -19.88 -0.84
CA GLN A 195 2.01 -20.94 -1.06
C GLN A 195 0.79 -20.78 -0.15
N SER A 196 0.99 -20.52 1.15
CA SER A 196 -0.09 -20.28 2.10
C SER A 196 -0.98 -19.10 1.70
N GLN A 197 -0.37 -18.03 1.16
CA GLN A 197 -1.15 -16.88 0.65
C GLN A 197 -1.97 -17.23 -0.59
N LYS A 198 -1.42 -18.05 -1.50
CA LYS A 198 -2.17 -18.53 -2.68
C LYS A 198 -3.35 -19.40 -2.26
N ASP A 199 -3.12 -20.37 -1.38
CA ASP A 199 -4.17 -21.28 -0.89
C ASP A 199 -5.32 -20.50 -0.24
N PHE A 200 -5.00 -19.46 0.54
CA PHE A 200 -6.01 -18.57 1.11
C PHE A 200 -6.74 -17.75 0.03
N ALA A 201 -6.00 -17.21 -0.94
CA ALA A 201 -6.57 -16.41 -2.01
C ALA A 201 -7.55 -17.21 -2.87
N ASP A 202 -7.25 -18.47 -3.17
CA ASP A 202 -8.10 -19.36 -3.95
C ASP A 202 -9.48 -19.57 -3.30
N ILE A 203 -9.56 -19.49 -1.97
CA ILE A 203 -10.81 -19.61 -1.20
C ILE A 203 -11.49 -18.25 -1.01
N ALA A 204 -10.73 -17.24 -0.60
CA ALA A 204 -11.27 -15.95 -0.14
C ALA A 204 -11.63 -15.00 -1.29
N VAL A 205 -10.80 -14.95 -2.35
CA VAL A 205 -10.95 -13.96 -3.42
C VAL A 205 -12.25 -14.12 -4.21
N PRO A 206 -12.71 -15.32 -4.61
CA PRO A 206 -13.96 -15.47 -5.34
C PRO A 206 -15.17 -14.92 -4.59
N PHE A 207 -15.27 -15.20 -3.29
CA PHE A 207 -16.34 -14.66 -2.44
C PHE A 207 -16.22 -13.14 -2.27
N TRP A 208 -15.03 -12.68 -1.84
CA TRP A 208 -14.84 -11.28 -1.49
C TRP A 208 -14.99 -10.35 -2.69
N SER A 209 -14.36 -10.69 -3.82
CA SER A 209 -14.45 -9.91 -5.05
C SER A 209 -15.87 -9.82 -5.58
N GLY A 210 -16.62 -10.94 -5.60
CA GLY A 210 -18.00 -10.95 -6.05
C GLY A 210 -18.89 -10.05 -5.18
N SER A 211 -18.75 -10.14 -3.87
CA SER A 211 -19.48 -9.31 -2.90
C SER A 211 -19.13 -7.82 -3.04
N GLN A 212 -17.83 -7.46 -3.08
CA GLN A 212 -17.42 -6.08 -3.13
C GLN A 212 -17.74 -5.38 -4.46
N MET A 213 -17.63 -6.09 -5.59
CA MET A 213 -18.02 -5.53 -6.89
C MET A 213 -19.50 -5.15 -6.95
N SER A 214 -20.37 -5.98 -6.38
CA SER A 214 -21.80 -5.68 -6.31
C SER A 214 -22.08 -4.46 -5.45
N ASN A 215 -21.46 -4.38 -4.27
CA ASN A 215 -21.61 -3.25 -3.36
C ASN A 215 -21.08 -1.94 -3.97
N ALA A 216 -19.93 -1.99 -4.65
CA ALA A 216 -19.37 -0.82 -5.31
C ALA A 216 -20.27 -0.28 -6.43
N LYS A 217 -20.83 -1.17 -7.26
CA LYS A 217 -21.77 -0.79 -8.32
C LYS A 217 -23.03 -0.14 -7.76
N LEU A 218 -23.59 -0.69 -6.68
CA LEU A 218 -24.76 -0.12 -6.02
C LEU A 218 -24.46 1.23 -5.40
N GLY A 219 -23.31 1.39 -4.73
CA GLY A 219 -22.87 2.66 -4.14
C GLY A 219 -22.70 3.76 -5.19
N MET A 220 -22.08 3.46 -6.32
CA MET A 220 -21.91 4.42 -7.43
C MET A 220 -23.24 4.80 -8.12
N ALA A 221 -24.24 3.93 -8.10
CA ALA A 221 -25.55 4.21 -8.68
C ALA A 221 -26.38 5.20 -7.84
N HIS A 222 -25.98 5.43 -6.59
CA HIS A 222 -26.71 6.29 -5.64
C HIS A 222 -25.90 7.51 -5.16
N ALA A 223 -24.68 7.68 -5.67
CA ALA A 223 -23.82 8.85 -5.39
C ALA A 223 -23.97 9.93 -6.46
#